data_398b3b0e9a934a283c103201de85e5a5
#
_entry.id   398b3b0e9a934a283c103201de85e5a5
#
_cell.length_a   1.000
_cell.length_b   1.000
_cell.length_c   1.000
_cell.angle_alpha   90.00
_cell.angle_beta   90.00
_cell.angle_gamma   90.00
#
_symmetry.space_group_name_H-M   'P 1'
#
loop_
_entity.id
_entity.type
_entity.pdbx_description
1 polymer ?
#
loop_
_entity_poly.entity_id
_entity_poly.type
_entity_poly.pdbx_seq_one_letter_code
_entity_poly.pdbx_strand_id
1 'polypeptide(L)'
;MIDFHTHILPALDDGAITVDDSIAMAKSLAAFGYTSVCCTPHCIKGYYDLTPQQVREATLMLQADLDNEGVQLDLWPGMEYMLDEYFREFAEDLLPLGNTKLVLCEAPPQAHPGFVQEGLELIVEKGFVPLVAHPERTTYFFERILARGQCNGERGIDFTPTALHESRTSIQGFLKKLFKRKNHKPRTTNHEPLHPSSNEPESVLYHANLGSFTGFYGPKVQRNAYELLKLGAYTALASDLHESRSAAVVLVQDKFENNPFLKKMAEFDGIAPKIQKDIKLGEGEQIGLF
;
A
#
# COMPACT_ATOMS: atom_id res chain seq x y z
N MET A 1 -5.75 -8.22 12.43
CA MET A 1 -4.85 -7.34 11.63
C MET A 1 -5.29 -7.36 10.18
N ILE A 2 -4.96 -6.30 9.41
CA ILE A 2 -5.21 -6.24 7.97
C ILE A 2 -3.87 -6.27 7.24
N ASP A 3 -3.73 -7.15 6.25
CA ASP A 3 -2.62 -7.14 5.32
C ASP A 3 -3.00 -6.31 4.08
N PHE A 4 -2.25 -5.27 3.80
CA PHE A 4 -2.57 -4.33 2.71
C PHE A 4 -1.97 -4.72 1.36
N HIS A 5 -1.18 -5.83 1.30
CA HIS A 5 -0.44 -6.19 0.10
C HIS A 5 -0.11 -7.68 0.06
N THR A 6 -0.77 -8.43 -0.83
CA THR A 6 -0.50 -9.85 -1.10
C THR A 6 -0.81 -10.23 -2.54
N HIS A 7 -0.04 -11.19 -3.07
CA HIS A 7 -0.25 -11.78 -4.40
C HIS A 7 -0.92 -13.15 -4.28
N ILE A 8 -2.05 -13.17 -3.56
CA ILE A 8 -2.75 -14.39 -3.17
C ILE A 8 -3.72 -14.92 -4.24
N LEU A 9 -4.09 -14.10 -5.25
CA LEU A 9 -5.02 -14.52 -6.30
C LEU A 9 -4.34 -15.48 -7.28
N PRO A 10 -4.94 -16.65 -7.59
CA PRO A 10 -4.26 -17.67 -8.36
C PRO A 10 -4.13 -17.27 -9.84
N ALA A 11 -2.95 -17.46 -10.41
CA ALA A 11 -2.64 -17.32 -11.84
C ALA A 11 -2.93 -15.94 -12.46
N LEU A 12 -2.91 -14.86 -11.67
CA LEU A 12 -3.07 -13.50 -12.19
C LEU A 12 -1.74 -12.78 -12.42
N ASP A 13 -0.73 -13.07 -11.62
CA ASP A 13 0.60 -12.48 -11.67
C ASP A 13 1.68 -13.50 -11.29
N ASP A 14 2.80 -13.06 -10.72
CA ASP A 14 3.89 -13.91 -10.23
C ASP A 14 3.68 -14.42 -8.78
N GLY A 15 2.47 -14.24 -8.24
CA GLY A 15 2.06 -14.76 -6.94
C GLY A 15 1.64 -16.22 -6.98
N ALA A 16 0.52 -16.55 -6.31
CA ALA A 16 -0.02 -17.89 -6.24
C ALA A 16 -0.28 -18.49 -7.64
N ILE A 17 0.23 -19.71 -7.90
CA ILE A 17 0.06 -20.36 -9.21
C ILE A 17 -1.29 -21.08 -9.26
N THR A 18 -1.72 -21.68 -8.16
CA THR A 18 -2.93 -22.50 -8.07
C THR A 18 -3.82 -22.07 -6.91
N VAL A 19 -5.07 -22.48 -6.93
CA VAL A 19 -6.00 -22.28 -5.79
C VAL A 19 -5.45 -22.91 -4.52
N ASP A 20 -4.81 -24.08 -4.62
CA ASP A 20 -4.21 -24.75 -3.46
C ASP A 20 -3.07 -23.90 -2.84
N ASP A 21 -2.24 -23.24 -3.68
CA ASP A 21 -1.22 -22.29 -3.20
C ASP A 21 -1.87 -21.11 -2.48
N SER A 22 -2.93 -20.55 -3.06
CA SER A 22 -3.70 -19.46 -2.45
C SER A 22 -4.26 -19.84 -1.09
N ILE A 23 -4.86 -21.05 -0.97
CA ILE A 23 -5.38 -21.58 0.28
C ILE A 23 -4.26 -21.79 1.31
N ALA A 24 -3.10 -22.29 0.89
CA ALA A 24 -1.94 -22.46 1.77
C ALA A 24 -1.39 -21.12 2.27
N MET A 25 -1.34 -20.10 1.39
CA MET A 25 -1.00 -18.73 1.77
C MET A 25 -2.00 -18.16 2.77
N ALA A 26 -3.30 -18.29 2.49
CA ALA A 26 -4.37 -17.81 3.37
C ALA A 26 -4.30 -18.45 4.77
N LYS A 27 -4.07 -19.76 4.85
CA LYS A 27 -3.87 -20.48 6.12
C LYS A 27 -2.66 -19.93 6.90
N SER A 28 -1.57 -19.60 6.21
CA SER A 28 -0.36 -19.03 6.83
C SER A 28 -0.61 -17.61 7.35
N LEU A 29 -1.30 -16.78 6.58
CA LEU A 29 -1.67 -15.41 6.96
C LEU A 29 -2.63 -15.38 8.15
N ALA A 30 -3.65 -16.22 8.13
CA ALA A 30 -4.59 -16.38 9.24
C ALA A 30 -3.88 -16.88 10.52
N ALA A 31 -2.97 -17.86 10.41
CA ALA A 31 -2.16 -18.34 11.53
C ALA A 31 -1.21 -17.26 12.09
N PHE A 32 -0.73 -16.35 11.27
CA PHE A 32 0.06 -15.20 11.72
C PHE A 32 -0.77 -14.15 12.46
N GLY A 33 -2.10 -14.15 12.27
CA GLY A 33 -3.04 -13.27 12.96
C GLY A 33 -3.70 -12.21 12.08
N TYR A 34 -3.58 -12.31 10.76
CA TYR A 34 -4.39 -11.50 9.86
C TYR A 34 -5.85 -11.97 9.86
N THR A 35 -6.77 -11.03 9.83
CA THR A 35 -8.22 -11.28 9.74
C THR A 35 -8.77 -10.86 8.38
N SER A 36 -8.06 -9.97 7.70
CA SER A 36 -8.42 -9.50 6.37
C SER A 36 -7.15 -9.27 5.55
N VAL A 37 -7.25 -9.47 4.24
CA VAL A 37 -6.12 -9.38 3.29
C VAL A 37 -6.57 -8.65 2.04
N CYS A 38 -5.79 -7.66 1.60
CA CYS A 38 -5.96 -7.06 0.29
C CYS A 38 -5.28 -7.94 -0.77
N CYS A 39 -6.06 -8.41 -1.73
CA CYS A 39 -5.57 -9.12 -2.90
C CYS A 39 -5.08 -8.10 -3.92
N THR A 40 -3.79 -7.97 -4.10
CA THR A 40 -3.16 -6.90 -4.86
C THR A 40 -2.25 -7.43 -5.97
N PRO A 41 -2.79 -8.16 -6.96
CA PRO A 41 -1.96 -8.59 -8.06
C PRO A 41 -1.33 -7.40 -8.79
N HIS A 42 -0.15 -7.60 -9.35
CA HIS A 42 0.52 -6.60 -10.17
C HIS A 42 -0.34 -6.11 -11.33
N CYS A 43 -0.27 -4.81 -11.61
CA CYS A 43 -0.81 -4.17 -12.79
C CYS A 43 0.33 -3.47 -13.53
N ILE A 44 0.90 -4.18 -14.51
CA ILE A 44 2.09 -3.77 -15.28
C ILE A 44 1.81 -3.95 -16.77
N LYS A 45 1.82 -2.86 -17.52
CA LYS A 45 1.49 -2.87 -18.94
C LYS A 45 2.35 -3.85 -19.74
N GLY A 46 1.66 -4.73 -20.50
CA GLY A 46 2.31 -5.74 -21.33
C GLY A 46 2.83 -6.98 -20.60
N TYR A 47 2.74 -7.02 -19.26
CA TYR A 47 3.06 -8.18 -18.43
C TYR A 47 1.83 -8.72 -17.70
N TYR A 48 1.14 -7.84 -16.97
CA TYR A 48 -0.04 -8.15 -16.20
C TYR A 48 -1.11 -7.08 -16.49
N ASP A 49 -1.72 -7.16 -17.68
CA ASP A 49 -2.77 -6.24 -18.14
C ASP A 49 -4.12 -6.61 -17.52
N LEU A 50 -4.21 -6.51 -16.20
CA LEU A 50 -5.42 -6.83 -15.45
C LEU A 50 -6.41 -5.67 -15.42
N THR A 51 -7.70 -6.00 -15.39
CA THR A 51 -8.77 -5.04 -15.16
C THR A 51 -9.31 -5.13 -13.73
N PRO A 52 -9.85 -4.04 -13.16
CA PRO A 52 -10.50 -4.06 -11.86
C PRO A 52 -11.58 -5.14 -11.73
N GLN A 53 -12.33 -5.40 -12.81
CA GLN A 53 -13.37 -6.43 -12.80
C GLN A 53 -12.80 -7.84 -12.65
N GLN A 54 -11.75 -8.19 -13.39
CA GLN A 54 -11.09 -9.50 -13.26
C GLN A 54 -10.60 -9.76 -11.84
N VAL A 55 -10.00 -8.74 -11.21
CA VAL A 55 -9.51 -8.86 -9.84
C VAL A 55 -10.66 -9.02 -8.84
N ARG A 56 -11.77 -8.28 -9.00
CA ARG A 56 -12.96 -8.43 -8.15
C ARG A 56 -13.56 -9.84 -8.27
N GLU A 57 -13.71 -10.34 -9.49
CA GLU A 57 -14.23 -11.68 -9.76
C GLU A 57 -13.33 -12.76 -9.16
N ALA A 58 -12.01 -12.69 -9.38
CA ALA A 58 -11.05 -13.63 -8.81
C ALA A 58 -11.06 -13.60 -7.27
N THR A 59 -11.20 -12.40 -6.67
CA THR A 59 -11.30 -12.26 -5.21
C THR A 59 -12.55 -12.95 -4.67
N LEU A 60 -13.70 -12.78 -5.33
CA LEU A 60 -14.94 -13.44 -4.93
C LEU A 60 -14.86 -14.97 -5.06
N MET A 61 -14.25 -15.46 -6.13
CA MET A 61 -14.06 -16.90 -6.34
C MET A 61 -13.16 -17.50 -5.25
N LEU A 62 -12.01 -16.88 -4.99
CA LEU A 62 -11.11 -17.36 -3.94
C LEU A 62 -11.75 -17.26 -2.54
N GLN A 63 -12.54 -16.23 -2.26
CA GLN A 63 -13.27 -16.13 -0.99
C GLN A 63 -14.20 -17.34 -0.80
N ALA A 64 -14.94 -17.71 -1.84
CA ALA A 64 -15.82 -18.88 -1.77
C ALA A 64 -15.03 -20.21 -1.52
N ASP A 65 -13.84 -20.34 -2.11
CA ASP A 65 -12.95 -21.47 -1.88
C ASP A 65 -12.43 -21.49 -0.43
N LEU A 66 -12.04 -20.33 0.13
CA LEU A 66 -11.61 -20.21 1.53
C LEU A 66 -12.74 -20.53 2.51
N ASP A 67 -13.96 -20.08 2.22
CA ASP A 67 -15.14 -20.38 3.03
C ASP A 67 -15.45 -21.89 3.05
N ASN A 68 -15.36 -22.57 1.89
CA ASN A 68 -15.51 -24.02 1.77
C ASN A 68 -14.44 -24.79 2.53
N GLU A 69 -13.20 -24.27 2.58
CA GLU A 69 -12.07 -24.83 3.33
C GLU A 69 -12.08 -24.46 4.83
N GLY A 70 -13.04 -23.62 5.26
CA GLY A 70 -13.17 -23.17 6.64
C GLY A 70 -12.05 -22.21 7.08
N VAL A 71 -11.37 -21.55 6.15
CA VAL A 71 -10.33 -20.56 6.44
C VAL A 71 -10.97 -19.23 6.79
N GLN A 72 -10.76 -18.75 8.01
CA GLN A 72 -11.31 -17.50 8.51
C GLN A 72 -10.43 -16.32 8.11
N LEU A 73 -10.59 -15.82 6.88
CA LEU A 73 -9.83 -14.70 6.33
C LEU A 73 -10.70 -13.97 5.30
N ASP A 74 -10.95 -12.68 5.53
CA ASP A 74 -11.71 -11.85 4.61
C ASP A 74 -10.79 -11.33 3.50
N LEU A 75 -11.17 -11.52 2.24
CA LEU A 75 -10.43 -11.02 1.10
C LEU A 75 -11.03 -9.71 0.57
N TRP A 76 -10.17 -8.73 0.33
CA TRP A 76 -10.53 -7.44 -0.24
C TRP A 76 -9.84 -7.25 -1.59
N PRO A 77 -10.56 -6.89 -2.65
CA PRO A 77 -9.93 -6.62 -3.93
C PRO A 77 -9.09 -5.35 -3.90
N GLY A 78 -8.01 -5.34 -4.64
CA GLY A 78 -7.11 -4.22 -4.85
C GLY A 78 -6.17 -4.54 -6.01
N MET A 79 -5.28 -3.63 -6.36
CA MET A 79 -4.24 -3.84 -7.37
C MET A 79 -2.97 -3.10 -6.96
N GLU A 80 -1.80 -3.68 -7.27
CA GLU A 80 -0.52 -2.99 -7.16
C GLU A 80 -0.13 -2.41 -8.52
N TYR A 81 -0.23 -1.10 -8.64
CA TYR A 81 0.04 -0.38 -9.89
C TYR A 81 1.51 0.02 -10.00
N MET A 82 2.14 -0.34 -11.12
CA MET A 82 3.48 0.15 -11.47
C MET A 82 3.42 1.62 -11.92
N LEU A 83 4.20 2.50 -11.27
CA LEU A 83 4.31 3.93 -11.62
C LEU A 83 5.40 4.13 -12.69
N ASP A 84 5.08 3.72 -13.91
CA ASP A 84 5.92 3.88 -15.11
C ASP A 84 5.24 4.80 -16.15
N GLU A 85 5.79 4.85 -17.38
CA GLU A 85 5.25 5.64 -18.49
C GLU A 85 3.86 5.20 -18.94
N TYR A 86 3.41 4.00 -18.60
CA TYR A 86 2.11 3.44 -18.98
C TYR A 86 1.04 3.60 -17.91
N PHE A 87 1.39 3.98 -16.68
CA PHE A 87 0.44 4.09 -15.57
C PHE A 87 -0.80 4.94 -15.92
N ARG A 88 -0.63 5.97 -16.75
CA ARG A 88 -1.74 6.83 -17.21
C ARG A 88 -2.87 6.04 -17.85
N GLU A 89 -2.60 4.92 -18.51
CA GLU A 89 -3.62 4.10 -19.15
C GLU A 89 -4.52 3.41 -18.12
N PHE A 90 -3.97 3.04 -16.96
CA PHE A 90 -4.71 2.42 -15.85
C PHE A 90 -5.41 3.45 -14.96
N ALA A 91 -4.93 4.69 -14.94
CA ALA A 91 -5.44 5.73 -14.05
C ALA A 91 -6.91 6.14 -14.33
N GLU A 92 -7.50 5.72 -15.44
CA GLU A 92 -8.91 5.98 -15.76
C GLU A 92 -9.88 5.11 -14.95
N ASP A 93 -9.46 3.90 -14.52
CA ASP A 93 -10.27 2.96 -13.75
C ASP A 93 -9.44 2.30 -12.64
N LEU A 94 -9.12 3.07 -11.60
CA LEU A 94 -8.31 2.59 -10.48
C LEU A 94 -9.15 1.74 -9.52
N LEU A 95 -8.60 0.61 -9.09
CA LEU A 95 -9.15 -0.24 -8.04
C LEU A 95 -8.48 0.07 -6.69
N PRO A 96 -9.16 0.76 -5.78
CA PRO A 96 -8.63 0.96 -4.44
C PRO A 96 -8.67 -0.32 -3.61
N LEU A 97 -7.94 -0.35 -2.50
CA LEU A 97 -7.91 -1.48 -1.56
C LEU A 97 -9.26 -1.61 -0.85
N GLY A 98 -10.02 -2.62 -1.22
CA GLY A 98 -11.38 -2.85 -0.70
C GLY A 98 -12.27 -1.61 -0.85
N ASN A 99 -12.91 -1.21 0.25
CA ASN A 99 -13.78 -0.02 0.30
C ASN A 99 -13.07 1.24 0.80
N THR A 100 -11.73 1.29 0.70
CA THR A 100 -10.94 2.46 1.10
C THR A 100 -10.74 3.44 -0.05
N LYS A 101 -10.04 4.54 0.21
CA LYS A 101 -9.51 5.43 -0.84
C LYS A 101 -8.03 5.18 -1.14
N LEU A 102 -7.45 4.12 -0.60
CA LEU A 102 -6.05 3.80 -0.79
C LEU A 102 -5.87 3.09 -2.14
N VAL A 103 -4.99 3.60 -2.97
CA VAL A 103 -4.52 2.94 -4.19
C VAL A 103 -3.08 2.51 -3.94
N LEU A 104 -2.84 1.19 -3.98
CA LEU A 104 -1.51 0.64 -3.84
C LEU A 104 -0.73 0.86 -5.13
N CYS A 105 0.50 1.33 -4.99
CA CYS A 105 1.38 1.58 -6.12
C CYS A 105 2.84 1.33 -5.76
N GLU A 106 3.62 0.94 -6.75
CA GLU A 106 5.06 0.76 -6.63
C GLU A 106 5.81 1.52 -7.72
N ALA A 107 7.11 1.76 -7.52
CA ALA A 107 7.98 2.29 -8.57
C ALA A 107 8.96 1.21 -9.03
N PRO A 108 9.24 1.10 -10.34
CA PRO A 108 10.27 0.20 -10.83
C PRO A 108 11.63 0.55 -10.21
N PRO A 109 12.55 -0.43 -10.05
CA PRO A 109 13.84 -0.20 -9.41
C PRO A 109 14.68 0.93 -10.03
N GLN A 110 14.52 1.16 -11.33
CA GLN A 110 15.16 2.25 -12.09
C GLN A 110 14.13 3.25 -12.61
N ALA A 111 13.17 3.59 -11.75
CA ALA A 111 12.09 4.50 -12.08
C ALA A 111 12.60 5.86 -12.56
N HIS A 112 12.05 6.35 -13.66
CA HIS A 112 12.24 7.75 -14.02
C HIS A 112 11.43 8.63 -13.05
N PRO A 113 12.06 9.56 -12.32
CA PRO A 113 11.39 10.36 -11.29
C PRO A 113 10.12 11.08 -11.76
N GLY A 114 10.11 11.52 -13.02
CA GLY A 114 8.97 12.22 -13.62
C GLY A 114 7.72 11.34 -13.72
N PHE A 115 7.85 10.07 -14.12
CA PHE A 115 6.70 9.17 -14.22
C PHE A 115 6.16 8.79 -12.85
N VAL A 116 7.04 8.54 -11.88
CA VAL A 116 6.61 8.26 -10.50
C VAL A 116 5.83 9.44 -9.93
N GLN A 117 6.34 10.66 -10.09
CA GLN A 117 5.67 11.85 -9.61
C GLN A 117 4.33 12.08 -10.31
N GLU A 118 4.29 11.95 -11.63
CA GLU A 118 3.06 12.07 -12.43
C GLU A 118 2.02 11.03 -11.98
N GLY A 119 2.43 9.79 -11.76
CA GLY A 119 1.54 8.74 -11.30
C GLY A 119 0.93 9.04 -9.92
N LEU A 120 1.74 9.50 -8.96
CA LEU A 120 1.26 9.93 -7.64
C LEU A 120 0.27 11.09 -7.74
N GLU A 121 0.55 12.09 -8.59
CA GLU A 121 -0.33 13.23 -8.83
C GLU A 121 -1.67 12.77 -9.45
N LEU A 122 -1.65 11.87 -10.43
CA LEU A 122 -2.85 11.31 -11.05
C LEU A 122 -3.74 10.56 -10.05
N ILE A 123 -3.16 9.74 -9.16
CA ILE A 123 -3.92 9.06 -8.10
C ILE A 123 -4.65 10.09 -7.23
N VAL A 124 -3.96 11.17 -6.84
CA VAL A 124 -4.55 12.24 -6.02
C VAL A 124 -5.60 13.04 -6.78
N GLU A 125 -5.37 13.35 -8.05
CA GLU A 125 -6.34 14.05 -8.92
C GLU A 125 -7.64 13.27 -9.09
N LYS A 126 -7.57 11.92 -9.13
CA LYS A 126 -8.74 11.04 -9.17
C LYS A 126 -9.45 10.93 -7.82
N GLY A 127 -8.94 11.56 -6.75
CA GLY A 127 -9.55 11.61 -5.42
C GLY A 127 -9.16 10.45 -4.51
N PHE A 128 -8.10 9.72 -4.85
CA PHE A 128 -7.52 8.64 -4.06
C PHE A 128 -6.29 9.09 -3.26
N VAL A 129 -5.81 8.22 -2.39
CA VAL A 129 -4.59 8.41 -1.60
C VAL A 129 -3.59 7.33 -2.01
N PRO A 130 -2.42 7.70 -2.55
CA PRO A 130 -1.39 6.72 -2.89
C PRO A 130 -0.83 6.06 -1.63
N LEU A 131 -0.83 4.74 -1.60
CA LEU A 131 -0.09 3.91 -0.66
C LEU A 131 1.08 3.28 -1.41
N VAL A 132 2.29 3.79 -1.18
CA VAL A 132 3.49 3.30 -1.85
C VAL A 132 3.97 2.02 -1.19
N ALA A 133 4.10 0.97 -1.98
CA ALA A 133 4.63 -0.31 -1.57
C ALA A 133 6.15 -0.24 -1.32
N HIS A 134 6.60 -0.89 -0.25
CA HIS A 134 8.01 -1.21 0.06
C HIS A 134 9.04 -0.16 -0.41
N PRO A 135 8.95 1.11 0.04
CA PRO A 135 9.82 2.19 -0.40
C PRO A 135 11.30 1.93 -0.12
N GLU A 136 11.61 1.02 0.81
CA GLU A 136 12.96 0.54 1.14
C GLU A 136 13.63 -0.25 0.01
N ARG A 137 12.86 -0.76 -0.97
CA ARG A 137 13.35 -1.51 -2.13
C ARG A 137 13.70 -0.61 -3.30
N THR A 138 13.20 0.63 -3.33
CA THR A 138 13.34 1.57 -4.42
C THR A 138 14.22 2.75 -4.04
N THR A 139 15.31 2.98 -4.78
CA THR A 139 16.24 4.09 -4.51
C THR A 139 15.53 5.44 -4.51
N TYR A 140 14.60 5.65 -5.44
CA TYR A 140 13.82 6.89 -5.55
C TYR A 140 13.11 7.26 -4.25
N PHE A 141 12.29 6.36 -3.69
CA PHE A 141 11.54 6.66 -2.48
C PHE A 141 12.45 6.70 -1.24
N PHE A 142 13.40 5.77 -1.14
CA PHE A 142 14.31 5.70 -0.01
C PHE A 142 15.10 7.01 0.18
N GLU A 143 15.79 7.49 -0.86
CA GLU A 143 16.57 8.72 -0.78
C GLU A 143 15.71 9.95 -0.51
N ARG A 144 14.53 10.00 -1.08
CA ARG A 144 13.60 11.11 -0.93
C ARG A 144 13.04 11.20 0.50
N ILE A 145 12.68 10.07 1.10
CA ILE A 145 12.23 10.01 2.50
C ILE A 145 13.36 10.40 3.45
N LEU A 146 14.59 9.92 3.21
CA LEU A 146 15.78 10.33 3.99
C LEU A 146 16.01 11.83 3.92
N ALA A 147 15.95 12.43 2.73
CA ALA A 147 16.16 13.87 2.56
C ALA A 147 15.11 14.69 3.34
N ARG A 148 13.85 14.27 3.34
CA ARG A 148 12.79 14.90 4.14
C ARG A 148 13.02 14.75 5.64
N GLY A 149 13.44 13.57 6.09
CA GLY A 149 13.77 13.31 7.51
C GLY A 149 14.90 14.19 8.01
N GLN A 150 15.94 14.44 7.20
CA GLN A 150 17.05 15.32 7.53
C GLN A 150 16.63 16.79 7.61
N CYS A 151 15.77 17.28 6.74
CA CYS A 151 15.24 18.65 6.80
C CYS A 151 14.37 18.91 8.04
N ASN A 152 13.71 17.88 8.56
CA ASN A 152 12.89 17.96 9.78
C ASN A 152 13.70 17.77 11.07
N GLY A 153 14.93 17.27 10.99
CA GLY A 153 15.82 17.00 12.13
C GLY A 153 16.24 18.24 12.94
N GLU A 154 16.13 19.44 12.40
CA GLU A 154 16.31 20.69 13.13
C GLU A 154 15.06 21.11 13.95
N ARG A 155 13.92 20.49 13.71
CA ARG A 155 12.72 20.59 14.56
C ARG A 155 12.40 19.18 15.01
N GLY A 156 13.01 18.73 16.11
CA GLY A 156 12.81 17.40 16.65
C GLY A 156 11.34 17.00 16.56
N ILE A 157 11.05 16.01 15.70
CA ILE A 157 9.72 15.41 15.67
C ILE A 157 9.59 14.68 16.99
N ASP A 158 8.81 15.25 17.88
CA ASP A 158 8.48 14.66 19.18
C ASP A 158 7.60 13.43 18.93
N PHE A 159 8.19 12.25 18.97
CA PHE A 159 7.49 10.96 18.87
C PHE A 159 6.82 10.54 20.19
N THR A 160 6.46 11.50 21.04
CA THR A 160 5.63 11.19 22.21
C THR A 160 4.25 10.73 21.78
N PRO A 161 3.58 9.86 22.57
CA PRO A 161 2.20 9.43 22.30
C PRO A 161 1.22 10.59 22.09
N THR A 162 1.54 11.77 22.61
CA THR A 162 0.76 13.01 22.49
C THR A 162 0.85 13.60 21.06
N ALA A 163 2.05 13.63 20.44
CA ALA A 163 2.23 14.13 19.08
C ALA A 163 1.53 13.24 18.04
N LEU A 164 1.46 11.92 18.30
CA LEU A 164 0.66 10.98 17.49
C LEU A 164 -0.85 11.21 17.64
N HIS A 165 -1.29 11.73 18.78
CA HIS A 165 -2.69 12.08 18.98
C HIS A 165 -3.07 13.38 18.26
N GLU A 166 -2.17 14.34 18.15
CA GLU A 166 -2.37 15.58 17.39
C GLU A 166 -2.30 15.37 15.88
N SER A 167 -1.46 14.43 15.40
CA SER A 167 -1.47 14.02 13.99
C SER A 167 -2.77 13.29 13.61
N ARG A 168 -3.45 12.62 14.56
CA ARG A 168 -4.79 12.03 14.35
C ARG A 168 -5.86 13.09 14.05
N THR A 169 -5.79 14.26 14.67
CA THR A 169 -6.65 15.42 14.37
C THR A 169 -6.23 16.10 13.06
N SER A 170 -4.96 15.99 12.67
CA SER A 170 -4.41 16.52 11.42
C SER A 170 -4.92 15.77 10.19
N ILE A 171 -5.09 14.45 10.24
CA ILE A 171 -5.62 13.66 9.10
C ILE A 171 -7.07 14.06 8.80
N GLN A 172 -7.92 14.25 9.81
CA GLN A 172 -9.28 14.75 9.61
C GLN A 172 -9.32 16.23 9.16
N GLY A 173 -8.43 17.06 9.68
CA GLY A 173 -8.23 18.44 9.25
C GLY A 173 -7.67 18.53 7.83
N PHE A 174 -6.83 17.60 7.45
CA PHE A 174 -6.18 17.45 6.16
C PHE A 174 -7.17 17.01 5.08
N LEU A 175 -7.97 15.98 5.31
CA LEU A 175 -9.04 15.57 4.39
C LEU A 175 -10.04 16.70 4.14
N LYS A 176 -10.39 17.49 5.18
CA LYS A 176 -11.23 18.70 5.01
C LYS A 176 -10.55 19.83 4.21
N LYS A 177 -9.23 19.94 4.22
CA LYS A 177 -8.48 20.91 3.39
C LYS A 177 -8.38 20.49 1.93
N LEU A 178 -8.20 19.19 1.65
CA LEU A 178 -8.17 18.64 0.30
C LEU A 178 -9.47 18.92 -0.49
N PHE A 179 -10.63 18.84 0.18
CA PHE A 179 -11.91 19.09 -0.46
C PHE A 179 -12.29 20.60 -0.60
N LYS A 180 -11.51 21.54 -0.05
CA LYS A 180 -11.77 23.00 -0.14
C LYS A 180 -11.04 23.71 -1.26
N ARG A 181 -10.08 23.10 -1.94
CA ARG A 181 -9.37 23.74 -3.08
C ARG A 181 -9.96 23.32 -4.43
N LYS A 182 -11.01 24.00 -4.87
CA LYS A 182 -11.40 24.10 -6.29
C LYS A 182 -10.74 25.36 -6.89
N ASN A 183 -10.19 25.19 -8.09
CA ASN A 183 -9.65 26.17 -9.04
C ASN A 183 -8.13 26.42 -9.00
N HIS A 184 -7.41 25.69 -9.87
CA HIS A 184 -6.19 26.21 -10.48
C HIS A 184 -6.15 25.91 -11.99
N LYS A 185 -5.76 26.94 -12.77
CA LYS A 185 -5.65 26.91 -14.24
C LYS A 185 -4.40 26.16 -14.70
N PRO A 186 -4.38 25.53 -15.90
CA PRO A 186 -3.23 24.81 -16.40
C PRO A 186 -2.05 25.74 -16.72
N ARG A 187 -0.85 25.32 -16.39
CA ARG A 187 0.41 26.03 -16.61
C ARG A 187 1.18 25.37 -17.76
N THR A 188 1.61 26.17 -18.70
CA THR A 188 2.39 25.79 -19.89
C THR A 188 3.82 25.37 -19.53
N THR A 189 4.30 24.35 -20.25
CA THR A 189 5.59 23.67 -20.09
C THR A 189 6.77 24.50 -20.60
N ASN A 190 7.80 24.69 -19.76
CA ASN A 190 9.18 24.96 -20.17
C ASN A 190 10.09 23.99 -19.42
N HIS A 191 10.92 23.23 -20.14
CA HIS A 191 11.88 22.28 -19.60
C HIS A 191 13.10 22.99 -19.01
N GLU A 192 13.21 23.00 -17.68
CA GLU A 192 14.46 23.25 -16.96
C GLU A 192 14.94 21.96 -16.26
N PRO A 193 16.28 21.78 -16.04
CA PRO A 193 16.81 20.58 -15.40
C PRO A 193 16.35 20.50 -13.94
N LEU A 194 15.81 19.35 -13.57
CA LEU A 194 15.18 19.05 -12.28
C LEU A 194 16.20 19.10 -11.14
N HIS A 195 16.21 20.20 -10.38
CA HIS A 195 16.55 20.16 -8.96
C HIS A 195 15.48 19.30 -8.23
N PRO A 196 15.82 18.54 -7.18
CA PRO A 196 14.84 17.78 -6.41
C PRO A 196 13.90 18.75 -5.70
N SER A 197 12.89 19.22 -6.42
CA SER A 197 11.86 20.09 -5.87
C SER A 197 10.86 19.24 -5.08
N SER A 198 10.56 19.69 -3.89
CA SER A 198 9.70 19.13 -2.83
C SER A 198 8.21 18.99 -3.18
N ASN A 199 7.83 18.57 -4.37
CA ASN A 199 6.45 18.62 -4.87
C ASN A 199 5.72 17.28 -4.91
N GLU A 200 6.06 16.32 -4.06
CA GLU A 200 5.12 15.20 -3.86
C GLU A 200 3.85 15.73 -3.20
N PRO A 201 2.68 15.17 -3.56
CA PRO A 201 1.45 15.44 -2.83
C PRO A 201 1.69 15.18 -1.33
N GLU A 202 1.24 16.07 -0.46
CA GLU A 202 1.37 15.93 1.01
C GLU A 202 0.68 14.67 1.57
N SER A 203 -0.04 13.91 0.73
CA SER A 203 -0.90 12.79 1.07
C SER A 203 -0.34 11.40 0.75
N VAL A 204 0.93 11.27 0.39
CA VAL A 204 1.53 9.96 0.08
C VAL A 204 1.77 9.17 1.37
N LEU A 205 1.25 7.95 1.41
CA LEU A 205 1.46 6.99 2.49
C LEU A 205 2.43 5.89 2.05
N TYR A 206 3.08 5.24 3.00
CA TYR A 206 4.05 4.19 2.75
C TYR A 206 3.75 2.96 3.58
N HIS A 207 3.78 1.76 2.98
CA HIS A 207 3.76 0.53 3.76
C HIS A 207 5.13 -0.13 3.82
N ALA A 208 5.45 -0.68 4.98
CA ALA A 208 6.63 -1.51 5.18
C ALA A 208 6.34 -2.95 4.76
N ASN A 209 7.34 -3.61 4.18
CA ASN A 209 7.26 -5.03 3.84
C ASN A 209 7.87 -5.89 4.96
N LEU A 210 7.13 -6.88 5.47
CA LEU A 210 7.60 -7.80 6.51
C LEU A 210 8.88 -8.54 6.10
N GLY A 211 8.96 -9.01 4.86
CA GLY A 211 10.13 -9.68 4.30
C GLY A 211 11.40 -8.82 4.32
N SER A 212 11.25 -7.49 4.24
CA SER A 212 12.38 -6.57 4.34
C SER A 212 13.04 -6.62 5.73
N PHE A 213 12.26 -6.73 6.80
CA PHE A 213 12.78 -6.81 8.17
C PHE A 213 13.40 -8.18 8.51
N THR A 214 12.93 -9.25 7.88
CA THR A 214 13.51 -10.58 8.06
C THR A 214 14.81 -10.79 7.27
N GLY A 215 15.12 -9.90 6.33
CA GLY A 215 16.26 -9.99 5.43
C GLY A 215 16.01 -10.85 4.20
N PHE A 216 14.75 -11.19 3.91
CA PHE A 216 14.34 -11.97 2.74
C PHE A 216 14.85 -11.35 1.42
N TYR A 217 14.79 -10.00 1.32
CA TYR A 217 15.27 -9.25 0.15
C TYR A 217 16.74 -8.80 0.26
N GLY A 218 17.49 -9.39 1.19
CA GLY A 218 18.92 -9.14 1.39
C GLY A 218 19.26 -7.99 2.32
N PRO A 219 20.55 -7.87 2.69
CA PRO A 219 20.98 -7.02 3.80
C PRO A 219 20.88 -5.51 3.51
N LYS A 220 20.91 -5.09 2.24
CA LYS A 220 20.75 -3.67 1.88
C LYS A 220 19.31 -3.21 2.15
N VAL A 221 18.34 -3.98 1.66
CA VAL A 221 16.92 -3.69 1.83
C VAL A 221 16.54 -3.73 3.31
N GLN A 222 17.08 -4.72 4.06
CA GLN A 222 16.86 -4.80 5.50
C GLN A 222 17.36 -3.56 6.26
N ARG A 223 18.57 -3.07 5.94
CA ARG A 223 19.06 -1.82 6.53
C ARG A 223 18.18 -0.63 6.19
N ASN A 224 17.80 -0.48 4.93
CA ASN A 224 16.91 0.59 4.49
C ASN A 224 15.58 0.56 5.24
N ALA A 225 14.96 -0.62 5.38
CA ALA A 225 13.71 -0.79 6.12
C ALA A 225 13.83 -0.32 7.57
N TYR A 226 14.89 -0.69 8.27
CA TYR A 226 15.12 -0.22 9.65
C TYR A 226 15.40 1.29 9.73
N GLU A 227 16.03 1.88 8.72
CA GLU A 227 16.24 3.33 8.68
C GLU A 227 14.93 4.08 8.49
N LEU A 228 14.11 3.67 7.54
CA LEU A 228 12.79 4.28 7.34
C LEU A 228 11.86 4.08 8.55
N LEU A 229 11.98 2.92 9.22
CA LEU A 229 11.22 2.65 10.45
C LEU A 229 11.61 3.64 11.57
N LYS A 230 12.93 3.92 11.77
CA LYS A 230 13.42 4.89 12.74
C LYS A 230 12.93 6.32 12.45
N LEU A 231 12.77 6.67 11.18
CA LEU A 231 12.22 7.94 10.74
C LEU A 231 10.70 8.04 10.90
N GLY A 232 10.02 6.95 11.27
CA GLY A 232 8.55 6.91 11.35
C GLY A 232 7.88 7.08 9.99
N ALA A 233 8.54 6.69 8.90
CA ALA A 233 8.06 6.89 7.54
C ALA A 233 6.85 6.02 7.20
N TYR A 234 6.73 4.84 7.81
CA TYR A 234 5.69 3.88 7.48
C TYR A 234 4.37 4.16 8.20
N THR A 235 3.28 3.96 7.48
CA THR A 235 1.90 4.09 7.97
C THR A 235 1.18 2.74 8.06
N ALA A 236 1.66 1.73 7.34
CA ALA A 236 1.09 0.39 7.32
C ALA A 236 2.19 -0.68 7.25
N LEU A 237 1.82 -1.92 7.55
CA LEU A 237 2.68 -3.09 7.43
C LEU A 237 1.98 -4.11 6.55
N ALA A 238 2.71 -4.73 5.62
CA ALA A 238 2.17 -5.73 4.70
C ALA A 238 3.11 -6.91 4.54
N SER A 239 2.57 -8.06 4.14
CA SER A 239 3.38 -9.27 3.93
C SER A 239 4.10 -9.26 2.58
N ASP A 240 3.44 -8.77 1.54
CA ASP A 240 3.89 -8.90 0.15
C ASP A 240 4.21 -10.37 -0.18
N LEU A 241 3.30 -11.26 0.25
CA LEU A 241 3.50 -12.69 0.12
C LEU A 241 3.09 -13.14 -1.29
N HIS A 242 4.03 -13.81 -1.99
CA HIS A 242 3.83 -14.33 -3.35
C HIS A 242 3.61 -15.84 -3.40
N GLU A 243 4.10 -16.56 -2.38
CA GLU A 243 4.06 -18.02 -2.38
C GLU A 243 4.01 -18.58 -0.95
N SER A 244 3.34 -19.73 -0.79
CA SER A 244 3.17 -20.37 0.51
C SER A 244 4.49 -20.77 1.17
N ARG A 245 5.48 -21.19 0.38
CA ARG A 245 6.81 -21.62 0.90
C ARG A 245 7.63 -20.47 1.49
N SER A 246 7.43 -19.24 1.06
CA SER A 246 8.11 -18.09 1.62
C SER A 246 7.48 -17.58 2.93
N ALA A 247 6.25 -18.02 3.25
CA ALA A 247 5.53 -17.62 4.44
C ALA A 247 6.34 -17.81 5.73
N ALA A 248 7.04 -18.94 5.87
CA ALA A 248 7.87 -19.22 7.05
C ALA A 248 9.05 -18.25 7.26
N VAL A 249 9.50 -17.58 6.20
CA VAL A 249 10.61 -16.60 6.26
C VAL A 249 10.07 -15.17 6.36
N VAL A 250 8.97 -14.87 5.72
CA VAL A 250 8.32 -13.55 5.71
C VAL A 250 7.54 -13.31 6.99
N LEU A 251 6.72 -14.29 7.41
CA LEU A 251 5.80 -14.20 8.55
C LEU A 251 6.49 -14.73 9.83
N VAL A 252 7.60 -14.11 10.24
CA VAL A 252 8.37 -14.55 11.43
C VAL A 252 7.86 -13.84 12.68
N GLN A 253 6.98 -14.52 13.43
CA GLN A 253 6.29 -13.97 14.58
C GLN A 253 7.25 -13.50 15.68
N ASP A 254 8.31 -14.26 15.99
CA ASP A 254 9.29 -13.88 17.00
C ASP A 254 10.00 -12.55 16.72
N LYS A 255 10.29 -12.27 15.45
CA LYS A 255 10.90 -10.98 15.06
C LYS A 255 9.92 -9.83 15.15
N PHE A 256 8.66 -10.11 14.90
CA PHE A 256 7.57 -9.16 15.01
C PHE A 256 7.26 -8.83 16.47
N GLU A 257 7.05 -9.84 17.30
CA GLU A 257 6.70 -9.68 18.73
C GLU A 257 7.83 -9.04 19.55
N ASN A 258 9.08 -9.33 19.21
CA ASN A 258 10.26 -8.79 19.89
C ASN A 258 10.68 -7.40 19.37
N ASN A 259 10.05 -6.87 18.33
CA ASN A 259 10.32 -5.54 17.82
C ASN A 259 9.21 -4.56 18.24
N PRO A 260 9.45 -3.68 19.23
CA PRO A 260 8.43 -2.77 19.75
C PRO A 260 7.88 -1.80 18.68
N PHE A 261 8.67 -1.48 17.64
CA PHE A 261 8.24 -0.62 16.55
C PHE A 261 7.30 -1.36 15.59
N LEU A 262 7.62 -2.61 15.22
CA LEU A 262 6.77 -3.44 14.36
C LEU A 262 5.47 -3.79 15.09
N LYS A 263 5.55 -4.11 16.39
CA LYS A 263 4.36 -4.34 17.22
C LYS A 263 3.46 -3.11 17.27
N LYS A 264 4.03 -1.93 17.45
CA LYS A 264 3.27 -0.67 17.43
C LYS A 264 2.63 -0.39 16.07
N MET A 265 3.26 -0.79 14.96
CA MET A 265 2.70 -0.68 13.62
C MET A 265 1.55 -1.68 13.38
N ALA A 266 1.60 -2.86 13.97
CA ALA A 266 0.50 -3.82 13.94
C ALA A 266 -0.68 -3.37 14.83
N GLU A 267 -0.41 -2.70 15.94
CA GLU A 267 -1.42 -2.03 16.75
C GLU A 267 -2.05 -0.84 16.01
N PHE A 268 -1.47 -0.43 14.87
CA PHE A 268 -1.95 0.61 13.97
C PHE A 268 -3.17 0.17 13.13
N ASP A 269 -3.84 -0.92 13.52
CA ASP A 269 -5.19 -1.32 13.07
C ASP A 269 -6.24 -0.17 13.16
N GLY A 270 -5.84 0.97 13.72
CA GLY A 270 -6.70 2.13 13.89
C GLY A 270 -6.99 2.96 12.65
N ILE A 271 -6.31 2.75 11.50
CA ILE A 271 -6.62 3.51 10.28
C ILE A 271 -7.74 2.83 9.49
N ALA A 272 -7.68 1.51 9.29
CA ALA A 272 -8.65 0.81 8.45
C ALA A 272 -10.08 0.80 9.06
N PRO A 273 -10.32 0.50 10.34
CA PRO A 273 -11.66 0.55 10.91
C PRO A 273 -12.24 1.97 11.01
N LYS A 274 -11.40 3.01 11.16
CA LYS A 274 -11.86 4.40 11.16
C LYS A 274 -12.17 4.91 9.76
N ILE A 275 -11.36 4.53 8.76
CA ILE A 275 -11.65 4.84 7.36
C ILE A 275 -12.93 4.13 6.92
N GLN A 276 -13.18 2.89 7.35
CA GLN A 276 -14.44 2.18 7.10
C GLN A 276 -15.65 2.81 7.79
N LYS A 277 -15.51 3.33 9.02
CA LYS A 277 -16.63 3.96 9.75
C LYS A 277 -16.97 5.36 9.23
N ASP A 278 -16.00 6.08 8.69
CA ASP A 278 -16.22 7.44 8.14
C ASP A 278 -16.63 7.41 6.67
N ILE A 279 -16.45 6.28 5.97
CA ILE A 279 -17.02 6.01 4.64
C ILE A 279 -18.34 5.24 4.85
N LYS A 280 -19.34 5.87 5.45
CA LYS A 280 -20.73 5.46 5.22
C LYS A 280 -21.01 5.67 3.72
N LEU A 281 -21.19 4.57 3.01
CA LEU A 281 -21.78 4.57 1.68
C LEU A 281 -23.04 5.43 1.73
N GLY A 282 -23.12 6.42 0.84
CA GLY A 282 -24.39 7.09 0.59
C GLY A 282 -25.41 6.01 0.27
N GLU A 283 -26.48 5.95 1.07
CA GLU A 283 -27.60 5.05 0.83
C GLU A 283 -28.13 5.32 -0.59
N GLY A 284 -27.99 4.38 -1.51
CA GLY A 284 -28.66 4.49 -2.79
C GLY A 284 -28.04 3.84 -4.02
N GLU A 285 -27.28 2.77 -3.94
CA GLU A 285 -27.10 1.91 -5.12
C GLU A 285 -27.25 0.44 -4.73
N GLN A 286 -28.46 -0.08 -4.89
CA GLN A 286 -28.71 -1.51 -5.01
C GLN A 286 -28.08 -1.97 -6.32
N ILE A 287 -26.98 -2.71 -6.24
CA ILE A 287 -26.48 -3.49 -7.37
C ILE A 287 -27.44 -4.68 -7.51
N GLY A 288 -28.30 -4.60 -8.51
CA GLY A 288 -29.15 -5.72 -8.91
C GLY A 288 -28.28 -6.92 -9.31
N LEU A 289 -28.50 -8.03 -8.62
CA LEU A 289 -28.05 -9.34 -9.03
C LEU A 289 -28.73 -9.70 -10.37
N PHE A 290 -27.94 -9.84 -11.43
CA PHE A 290 -28.20 -10.71 -12.57
C PHE A 290 -26.96 -11.48 -12.92
#